data_5ea58bf9bf2345d7ee54f5ab873dcf71
#
_entry.id   5ea58bf9bf2345d7ee54f5ab873dcf71
#
_cell.length_a   1.000
_cell.length_b   1.000
_cell.length_c   1.000
_cell.angle_alpha   90.00
_cell.angle_beta   90.00
_cell.angle_gamma   90.00
#
_symmetry.space_group_name_H-M   'P 1'
#
loop_
_entity.id
_entity.type
_entity.pdbx_description
1 polymer ?
#
loop_
_entity_poly.entity_id
_entity_poly.type
_entity_poly.pdbx_seq_one_letter_code
_entity_poly.pdbx_strand_id
1 'polypeptide(L)'
;MEKMKATRNNMKYSVVMSVYAKDNPEWLKQAIDSLLNQTIQPDEIVIVEDGPLTLQLNVVMSQYKNSGIISIVRLKRNQGLGNALNIGIKYAKNELIGRMDSDDIAIPNRFQLQLAEFEKHSDLDILGGQIAEFVDDPEEIIGYRKVPVTHFEIKQFARRRSPFNHPTVMYKKSMIQQIGGYDASIIRLEDYDLWLRAIAKGAVCANLDDVILKYRSTTDAVKRRKTFISLRNHIRARIQFYKKGYISLSDLTYGLATQIILFMIPTKLAKFAFKKAVRE
;
A
#
# COMPACT_ATOMS: atom_id res chain seq x y z
N MET A 1 35.26 -8.39 -10.22
CA MET A 1 33.90 -7.87 -9.89
C MET A 1 33.96 -7.33 -8.47
N GLU A 2 34.23 -6.04 -8.33
CA GLU A 2 34.24 -5.35 -7.05
C GLU A 2 32.80 -5.29 -6.52
N LYS A 3 32.54 -5.88 -5.34
CA LYS A 3 31.32 -5.67 -4.59
C LYS A 3 31.28 -4.17 -4.24
N MET A 4 30.47 -3.41 -4.96
CA MET A 4 30.07 -2.08 -4.49
C MET A 4 29.49 -2.25 -3.08
N LYS A 5 30.26 -1.89 -2.06
CA LYS A 5 29.73 -1.70 -0.71
C LYS A 5 28.70 -0.57 -0.83
N ALA A 6 27.42 -0.94 -0.72
CA ALA A 6 26.35 0.03 -0.60
C ALA A 6 26.74 0.95 0.56
N THR A 7 27.01 2.22 0.26
CA THR A 7 27.19 3.25 1.28
C THR A 7 25.93 3.25 2.11
N ARG A 8 26.06 2.98 3.41
CA ARG A 8 24.94 2.97 4.35
C ARG A 8 24.35 4.36 4.34
N ASN A 9 23.21 4.51 3.67
CA ASN A 9 22.46 5.76 3.68
C ASN A 9 22.15 6.09 5.15
N ASN A 10 22.44 7.29 5.61
CA ASN A 10 22.25 7.69 7.01
C ASN A 10 20.77 7.88 7.39
N MET A 11 19.85 7.73 6.42
CA MET A 11 18.43 7.92 6.65
C MET A 11 17.82 6.68 7.32
N LYS A 12 17.27 6.87 8.50
CA LYS A 12 16.55 5.83 9.26
C LYS A 12 15.11 5.73 8.78
N TYR A 13 14.59 4.49 8.71
CA TYR A 13 13.20 4.27 8.35
C TYR A 13 12.58 3.10 9.13
N SER A 14 11.27 3.19 9.32
CA SER A 14 10.43 2.13 9.88
C SER A 14 9.61 1.50 8.77
N VAL A 15 9.27 0.22 8.89
CA VAL A 15 8.23 -0.43 8.06
C VAL A 15 7.01 -0.67 8.93
N VAL A 16 5.82 -0.35 8.41
CA VAL A 16 4.53 -0.63 9.06
C VAL A 16 3.77 -1.67 8.27
N MET A 17 3.38 -2.75 8.97
CA MET A 17 2.58 -3.87 8.45
C MET A 17 1.41 -4.13 9.40
N SER A 18 0.25 -4.53 8.84
CA SER A 18 -0.87 -5.05 9.63
C SER A 18 -1.11 -6.51 9.29
N VAL A 19 -1.42 -7.32 10.28
CA VAL A 19 -1.81 -8.71 10.15
C VAL A 19 -3.08 -8.99 10.92
N TYR A 20 -3.99 -9.84 10.39
CA TYR A 20 -5.25 -10.20 11.05
C TYR A 20 -5.56 -11.70 10.86
N ALA A 21 -6.60 -12.18 11.56
CA ALA A 21 -6.91 -13.63 11.66
C ALA A 21 -7.19 -14.35 10.33
N LYS A 22 -7.47 -13.63 9.23
CA LYS A 22 -7.73 -14.26 7.91
C LYS A 22 -6.52 -14.27 6.99
N ASP A 23 -5.38 -13.73 7.42
CA ASP A 23 -4.15 -13.77 6.64
C ASP A 23 -3.60 -15.19 6.55
N ASN A 24 -2.86 -15.46 5.48
CA ASN A 24 -2.22 -16.75 5.26
C ASN A 24 -0.86 -16.76 5.98
N PRO A 25 -0.57 -17.77 6.83
CA PRO A 25 0.68 -17.84 7.59
C PRO A 25 1.94 -17.90 6.71
N GLU A 26 1.89 -18.65 5.59
CA GLU A 26 3.04 -18.79 4.68
C GLU A 26 3.33 -17.46 3.95
N TRP A 27 2.27 -16.74 3.56
CA TRP A 27 2.43 -15.45 2.92
C TRP A 27 2.97 -14.40 3.88
N LEU A 28 2.49 -14.39 5.13
CA LEU A 28 3.02 -13.55 6.19
C LEU A 28 4.52 -13.81 6.41
N LYS A 29 4.92 -15.09 6.45
CA LYS A 29 6.32 -15.45 6.56
C LYS A 29 7.16 -14.89 5.40
N GLN A 30 6.70 -15.08 4.15
CA GLN A 30 7.38 -14.56 2.96
C GLN A 30 7.48 -13.03 2.99
N ALA A 31 6.42 -12.34 3.41
CA ALA A 31 6.41 -10.88 3.52
C ALA A 31 7.46 -10.39 4.55
N ILE A 32 7.49 -10.97 5.76
CA ILE A 32 8.47 -10.59 6.79
C ILE A 32 9.90 -10.92 6.34
N ASP A 33 10.12 -12.11 5.78
CA ASP A 33 11.44 -12.50 5.28
C ASP A 33 11.95 -11.57 4.19
N SER A 34 11.07 -11.08 3.30
CA SER A 34 11.43 -10.12 2.25
C SER A 34 11.87 -8.77 2.81
N LEU A 35 11.34 -8.36 3.96
CA LEU A 35 11.75 -7.14 4.66
C LEU A 35 13.10 -7.32 5.39
N LEU A 36 13.33 -8.49 5.96
CA LEU A 36 14.59 -8.80 6.65
C LEU A 36 15.77 -8.99 5.67
N ASN A 37 15.47 -9.36 4.42
CA ASN A 37 16.46 -9.59 3.36
C ASN A 37 16.66 -8.37 2.44
N GLN A 38 16.29 -7.16 2.87
CA GLN A 38 16.55 -5.94 2.11
C GLN A 38 18.05 -5.59 2.06
N THR A 39 18.51 -5.00 0.94
CA THR A 39 19.90 -4.52 0.78
C THR A 39 20.25 -3.42 1.79
N ILE A 40 19.28 -2.58 2.14
CA ILE A 40 19.32 -1.66 3.27
C ILE A 40 18.19 -2.10 4.21
N GLN A 41 18.55 -2.72 5.33
CA GLN A 41 17.57 -3.21 6.29
C GLN A 41 16.85 -2.08 7.01
N PRO A 42 15.56 -2.24 7.34
CA PRO A 42 14.83 -1.28 8.18
C PRO A 42 15.46 -1.20 9.58
N ASP A 43 15.45 0.00 10.16
CA ASP A 43 15.83 0.17 11.57
C ASP A 43 14.74 -0.38 12.50
N GLU A 44 13.49 -0.50 12.00
CA GLU A 44 12.36 -1.02 12.74
C GLU A 44 11.27 -1.54 11.79
N ILE A 45 10.63 -2.65 12.18
CA ILE A 45 9.41 -3.18 11.57
C ILE A 45 8.32 -3.21 12.64
N VAL A 46 7.29 -2.39 12.49
CA VAL A 46 6.11 -2.38 13.38
C VAL A 46 5.03 -3.25 12.77
N ILE A 47 4.74 -4.39 13.39
CA ILE A 47 3.65 -5.29 12.97
C ILE A 47 2.48 -5.09 13.92
N VAL A 48 1.33 -4.68 13.38
CA VAL A 48 0.10 -4.52 14.14
C VAL A 48 -0.78 -5.75 13.96
N GLU A 49 -0.94 -6.52 15.05
CA GLU A 49 -1.92 -7.62 15.11
C GLU A 49 -3.31 -7.02 15.28
N ASP A 50 -4.07 -6.93 14.18
CA ASP A 50 -5.41 -6.34 14.16
C ASP A 50 -6.47 -7.32 14.70
N GLY A 51 -6.47 -7.49 16.00
CA GLY A 51 -7.22 -8.46 16.78
C GLY A 51 -6.48 -9.78 17.00
N PRO A 52 -7.09 -10.71 17.73
CA PRO A 52 -6.51 -12.03 18.00
C PRO A 52 -6.19 -12.80 16.72
N LEU A 53 -4.97 -13.33 16.64
CA LEU A 53 -4.51 -14.13 15.50
C LEU A 53 -4.83 -15.62 15.71
N THR A 54 -4.82 -16.38 14.60
CA THR A 54 -4.91 -17.85 14.66
C THR A 54 -3.65 -18.46 15.26
N LEU A 55 -3.73 -19.73 15.68
CA LEU A 55 -2.57 -20.45 16.23
C LEU A 55 -1.41 -20.47 15.21
N GLN A 56 -1.72 -20.74 13.92
CA GLN A 56 -0.72 -20.81 12.85
C GLN A 56 -0.01 -19.47 12.64
N LEU A 57 -0.75 -18.36 12.63
CA LEU A 57 -0.17 -17.01 12.53
C LEU A 57 0.69 -16.69 13.76
N ASN A 58 0.26 -17.08 14.96
CA ASN A 58 1.05 -16.91 16.19
C ASN A 58 2.34 -17.72 16.15
N VAL A 59 2.35 -18.92 15.57
CA VAL A 59 3.57 -19.73 15.35
C VAL A 59 4.53 -18.98 14.44
N VAL A 60 4.08 -18.41 13.31
CA VAL A 60 4.92 -17.59 12.43
C VAL A 60 5.48 -16.38 13.18
N MET A 61 4.63 -15.61 13.86
CA MET A 61 5.06 -14.42 14.60
C MET A 61 6.09 -14.73 15.69
N SER A 62 6.00 -15.93 16.30
CA SER A 62 6.94 -16.36 17.33
C SER A 62 8.39 -16.58 16.82
N GLN A 63 8.55 -16.90 15.52
CA GLN A 63 9.87 -17.10 14.90
C GLN A 63 10.68 -15.80 14.87
N TYR A 64 10.02 -14.65 14.87
CA TYR A 64 10.64 -13.33 14.74
C TYR A 64 10.81 -12.56 16.06
N LYS A 65 10.45 -13.16 17.21
CA LYS A 65 10.52 -12.50 18.53
C LYS A 65 11.92 -11.96 18.87
N ASN A 66 12.96 -12.61 18.37
CA ASN A 66 14.35 -12.28 18.69
C ASN A 66 15.06 -11.48 17.57
N SER A 67 14.34 -10.98 16.59
CA SER A 67 14.92 -10.24 15.46
C SER A 67 15.60 -8.92 15.85
N GLY A 68 15.26 -8.36 17.03
CA GLY A 68 15.77 -7.07 17.51
C GLY A 68 15.18 -5.83 16.84
N ILE A 69 14.64 -5.97 15.63
CA ILE A 69 14.06 -4.85 14.85
C ILE A 69 12.54 -4.95 14.67
N ILE A 70 11.91 -6.06 15.06
CA ILE A 70 10.45 -6.24 14.96
C ILE A 70 9.78 -5.87 16.28
N SER A 71 8.86 -4.90 16.22
CA SER A 71 7.99 -4.49 17.31
C SER A 71 6.56 -4.95 17.01
N ILE A 72 5.91 -5.65 17.95
CA ILE A 72 4.56 -6.16 17.78
C ILE A 72 3.58 -5.33 18.63
N VAL A 73 2.55 -4.79 17.97
CA VAL A 73 1.45 -4.06 18.62
C VAL A 73 0.18 -4.90 18.52
N ARG A 74 -0.39 -5.31 19.66
CA ARG A 74 -1.56 -6.20 19.72
C ARG A 74 -2.84 -5.42 20.00
N LEU A 75 -3.83 -5.53 19.13
CA LEU A 75 -5.16 -4.96 19.34
C LEU A 75 -6.09 -6.01 19.96
N LYS A 76 -6.94 -5.58 20.89
CA LYS A 76 -7.91 -6.48 21.56
C LYS A 76 -8.96 -7.04 20.62
N ARG A 77 -9.26 -6.35 19.51
CA ARG A 77 -10.23 -6.73 18.48
C ARG A 77 -9.83 -6.16 17.12
N ASN A 78 -10.33 -6.77 16.05
CA ASN A 78 -10.16 -6.23 14.71
C ASN A 78 -10.83 -4.85 14.58
N GLN A 79 -10.06 -3.87 14.13
CA GLN A 79 -10.48 -2.47 13.94
C GLN A 79 -10.41 -2.04 12.47
N GLY A 80 -9.94 -2.92 11.59
CA GLY A 80 -9.77 -2.70 10.17
C GLY A 80 -8.44 -2.04 9.80
N LEU A 81 -8.06 -2.22 8.53
CA LEU A 81 -6.72 -1.87 8.00
C LEU A 81 -6.32 -0.43 8.30
N GLY A 82 -7.20 0.55 8.03
CA GLY A 82 -6.89 1.97 8.25
C GLY A 82 -6.54 2.29 9.72
N ASN A 83 -7.31 1.75 10.68
CA ASN A 83 -7.01 1.94 12.10
C ASN A 83 -5.72 1.23 12.52
N ALA A 84 -5.50 0.00 12.05
CA ALA A 84 -4.28 -0.74 12.35
C ALA A 84 -3.04 0.00 11.82
N LEU A 85 -3.10 0.53 10.58
CA LEU A 85 -2.01 1.33 10.02
C LEU A 85 -1.78 2.63 10.79
N ASN A 86 -2.84 3.35 11.20
CA ASN A 86 -2.71 4.55 12.04
C ASN A 86 -1.99 4.25 13.35
N ILE A 87 -2.32 3.13 13.97
CA ILE A 87 -1.66 2.67 15.19
C ILE A 87 -0.18 2.35 14.90
N GLY A 88 0.12 1.61 13.84
CA GLY A 88 1.49 1.30 13.43
C GLY A 88 2.32 2.57 13.17
N ILE A 89 1.76 3.55 12.44
CA ILE A 89 2.40 4.85 12.19
C ILE A 89 2.70 5.59 13.50
N LYS A 90 1.77 5.56 14.46
CA LYS A 90 1.98 6.18 15.76
C LYS A 90 3.14 5.56 16.52
N TYR A 91 3.27 4.22 16.50
CA TYR A 91 4.32 3.49 17.19
C TYR A 91 5.68 3.53 16.48
N ALA A 92 5.71 3.72 15.16
CA ALA A 92 6.94 3.84 14.40
C ALA A 92 7.81 5.01 14.90
N LYS A 93 9.12 4.77 15.05
CA LYS A 93 10.07 5.74 15.63
C LYS A 93 10.65 6.70 14.61
N ASN A 94 10.76 6.27 13.36
CA ASN A 94 11.45 7.03 12.33
C ASN A 94 10.49 7.92 11.52
N GLU A 95 11.04 8.97 10.92
CA GLU A 95 10.29 9.91 10.08
C GLU A 95 9.87 9.27 8.75
N LEU A 96 10.73 8.47 8.14
CA LEU A 96 10.37 7.75 6.93
C LEU A 96 9.70 6.42 7.31
N ILE A 97 8.53 6.19 6.74
CA ILE A 97 7.74 4.98 6.96
C ILE A 97 7.47 4.30 5.63
N GLY A 98 8.00 3.08 5.46
CA GLY A 98 7.60 2.16 4.40
C GLY A 98 6.34 1.39 4.82
N ARG A 99 5.38 1.26 3.91
CA ARG A 99 4.19 0.43 4.10
C ARG A 99 4.38 -0.93 3.44
N MET A 100 3.85 -2.00 4.04
CA MET A 100 3.90 -3.36 3.49
C MET A 100 2.62 -4.11 3.81
N ASP A 101 2.09 -4.89 2.84
CA ASP A 101 1.03 -5.87 3.09
C ASP A 101 1.60 -7.19 3.60
N SER A 102 0.79 -7.95 4.33
CA SER A 102 1.16 -9.25 4.91
C SER A 102 1.21 -10.40 3.91
N ASP A 103 0.82 -10.17 2.65
CA ASP A 103 0.73 -11.17 1.60
C ASP A 103 1.59 -10.87 0.35
N ASP A 104 2.32 -9.76 0.36
CA ASP A 104 3.20 -9.32 -0.74
C ASP A 104 4.68 -9.61 -0.46
N ILE A 105 5.54 -9.45 -1.47
CA ILE A 105 6.99 -9.68 -1.37
C ILE A 105 7.73 -8.42 -1.85
N ALA A 106 8.48 -7.78 -0.96
CA ALA A 106 9.34 -6.65 -1.32
C ALA A 106 10.55 -7.13 -2.14
N ILE A 107 10.88 -6.42 -3.22
CA ILE A 107 12.11 -6.70 -3.99
C ILE A 107 13.33 -6.31 -3.14
N PRO A 108 14.46 -7.06 -3.20
CA PRO A 108 15.58 -6.86 -2.27
C PRO A 108 16.18 -5.46 -2.20
N ASN A 109 16.13 -4.69 -3.28
CA ASN A 109 16.65 -3.32 -3.35
C ASN A 109 15.57 -2.22 -3.22
N ARG A 110 14.33 -2.59 -2.84
CA ARG A 110 13.21 -1.65 -2.73
C ARG A 110 13.58 -0.42 -1.92
N PHE A 111 13.96 -0.62 -0.67
CA PHE A 111 14.21 0.51 0.23
C PHE A 111 15.49 1.26 -0.11
N GLN A 112 16.49 0.60 -0.71
CA GLN A 112 17.66 1.28 -1.25
C GLN A 112 17.28 2.32 -2.32
N LEU A 113 16.41 1.94 -3.27
CA LEU A 113 15.91 2.83 -4.31
C LEU A 113 15.08 3.97 -3.72
N GLN A 114 14.15 3.66 -2.80
CA GLN A 114 13.28 4.66 -2.19
C GLN A 114 14.08 5.67 -1.35
N LEU A 115 15.03 5.22 -0.53
CA LEU A 115 15.87 6.11 0.27
C LEU A 115 16.76 7.02 -0.59
N ALA A 116 17.29 6.51 -1.72
CA ALA A 116 18.07 7.33 -2.65
C ALA A 116 17.23 8.48 -3.25
N GLU A 117 15.95 8.27 -3.54
CA GLU A 117 15.08 9.35 -4.02
C GLU A 117 14.74 10.36 -2.91
N PHE A 118 14.51 9.92 -1.66
CA PHE A 118 14.32 10.85 -0.53
C PHE A 118 15.58 11.66 -0.22
N GLU A 119 16.76 11.09 -0.43
CA GLU A 119 18.04 11.81 -0.25
C GLU A 119 18.23 12.87 -1.34
N LYS A 120 17.89 12.54 -2.59
CA LYS A 120 18.00 13.43 -3.75
C LYS A 120 16.96 14.54 -3.75
N HIS A 121 15.77 14.28 -3.21
CA HIS A 121 14.62 15.18 -3.19
C HIS A 121 14.11 15.38 -1.75
N SER A 122 14.71 16.32 -1.02
CA SER A 122 14.39 16.56 0.42
C SER A 122 12.96 17.07 0.65
N ASP A 123 12.32 17.65 -0.37
CA ASP A 123 10.93 18.11 -0.37
C ASP A 123 9.92 16.98 -0.63
N LEU A 124 10.37 15.80 -1.08
CA LEU A 124 9.51 14.66 -1.34
C LEU A 124 8.81 14.18 -0.06
N ASP A 125 7.49 14.00 -0.10
CA ASP A 125 6.69 13.55 1.05
C ASP A 125 6.19 12.12 0.90
N ILE A 126 5.86 11.69 -0.35
CA ILE A 126 5.28 10.37 -0.63
C ILE A 126 5.94 9.81 -1.89
N LEU A 127 6.49 8.60 -1.78
CA LEU A 127 7.12 7.86 -2.86
C LEU A 127 6.53 6.44 -2.95
N GLY A 128 5.95 6.11 -4.08
CA GLY A 128 5.51 4.76 -4.42
C GLY A 128 6.43 4.10 -5.45
N GLY A 129 5.89 3.09 -6.15
CA GLY A 129 6.57 2.43 -7.28
C GLY A 129 5.68 1.41 -7.97
N GLN A 130 6.23 0.77 -9.00
CA GLN A 130 5.51 -0.20 -9.80
C GLN A 130 5.48 -1.56 -9.11
N ILE A 131 4.50 -2.41 -9.51
CA ILE A 131 4.38 -3.78 -9.00
C ILE A 131 4.33 -4.80 -10.13
N ALA A 132 4.93 -5.97 -9.87
CA ALA A 132 4.73 -7.18 -10.65
C ALA A 132 3.69 -8.05 -9.97
N GLU A 133 2.67 -8.52 -10.70
CA GLU A 133 1.61 -9.35 -10.13
C GLU A 133 1.90 -10.84 -10.36
N PHE A 134 1.69 -11.65 -9.32
CA PHE A 134 1.77 -13.11 -9.37
C PHE A 134 0.58 -13.74 -8.62
N VAL A 135 0.37 -15.06 -8.71
CA VAL A 135 -0.71 -15.76 -7.98
C VAL A 135 -0.12 -16.67 -6.92
N ASP A 136 0.47 -17.76 -7.31
CA ASP A 136 1.01 -18.77 -6.39
C ASP A 136 2.54 -18.70 -6.32
N ASP A 137 3.23 -18.81 -7.45
CA ASP A 137 4.68 -18.72 -7.54
C ASP A 137 5.13 -17.27 -7.80
N PRO A 138 5.91 -16.65 -6.90
CA PRO A 138 6.41 -15.30 -7.08
C PRO A 138 7.38 -15.12 -8.26
N GLU A 139 7.87 -16.20 -8.86
CA GLU A 139 8.69 -16.13 -10.08
C GLU A 139 7.82 -16.14 -11.37
N GLU A 140 6.56 -16.57 -11.28
CA GLU A 140 5.61 -16.54 -12.39
C GLU A 140 4.81 -15.24 -12.45
N ILE A 141 5.39 -14.21 -13.08
CA ILE A 141 4.74 -12.90 -13.22
C ILE A 141 3.62 -12.97 -14.26
N ILE A 142 2.40 -12.61 -13.85
CA ILE A 142 1.19 -12.62 -14.71
C ILE A 142 0.83 -11.25 -15.27
N GLY A 143 1.53 -10.20 -14.85
CA GLY A 143 1.35 -8.82 -15.34
C GLY A 143 2.03 -7.79 -14.47
N TYR A 144 1.99 -6.56 -14.94
CA TYR A 144 2.52 -5.41 -14.21
C TYR A 144 1.40 -4.40 -13.99
N ARG A 145 1.45 -3.70 -12.86
CA ARG A 145 0.57 -2.55 -12.63
C ARG A 145 1.41 -1.31 -12.49
N LYS A 146 1.29 -0.45 -13.51
CA LYS A 146 1.98 0.81 -13.56
C LYS A 146 1.11 1.95 -13.02
N VAL A 147 1.77 2.87 -12.34
CA VAL A 147 1.20 4.14 -11.84
C VAL A 147 2.07 5.30 -12.33
N PRO A 148 1.51 6.51 -12.46
CA PRO A 148 2.26 7.67 -12.97
C PRO A 148 3.45 8.00 -12.06
N VAL A 149 4.56 8.44 -12.68
CA VAL A 149 5.85 8.65 -12.01
C VAL A 149 5.98 10.06 -11.44
N THR A 150 5.62 11.08 -12.21
CA THR A 150 5.84 12.47 -11.85
C THR A 150 4.72 13.06 -10.98
N HIS A 151 5.06 14.05 -10.15
CA HIS A 151 4.07 14.76 -9.33
C HIS A 151 2.89 15.29 -10.13
N PHE A 152 3.15 15.87 -11.30
CA PHE A 152 2.11 16.43 -12.16
C PHE A 152 1.14 15.33 -12.64
N GLU A 153 1.67 14.22 -13.16
CA GLU A 153 0.85 13.08 -13.63
C GLU A 153 0.09 12.43 -12.48
N ILE A 154 0.71 12.28 -11.31
CA ILE A 154 0.09 11.78 -10.08
C ILE A 154 -1.15 12.62 -9.72
N LYS A 155 -1.05 13.96 -9.74
CA LYS A 155 -2.19 14.85 -9.47
C LYS A 155 -3.32 14.69 -10.49
N GLN A 156 -2.99 14.55 -11.76
CA GLN A 156 -4.00 14.34 -12.81
C GLN A 156 -4.70 12.98 -12.65
N PHE A 157 -3.92 11.94 -12.41
CA PHE A 157 -4.41 10.57 -12.26
C PHE A 157 -5.25 10.41 -10.97
N ALA A 158 -4.84 11.06 -9.87
CA ALA A 158 -5.52 11.04 -8.59
C ALA A 158 -6.97 11.54 -8.65
N ARG A 159 -7.33 12.35 -9.64
CA ARG A 159 -8.72 12.80 -9.83
C ARG A 159 -9.68 11.64 -10.12
N ARG A 160 -9.19 10.55 -10.72
CA ARG A 160 -10.00 9.41 -11.18
C ARG A 160 -9.69 8.09 -10.55
N ARG A 161 -8.43 7.86 -10.09
CA ARG A 161 -7.93 6.59 -9.56
C ARG A 161 -6.89 6.83 -8.47
N SER A 162 -6.67 5.82 -7.59
CA SER A 162 -5.55 5.84 -6.67
C SER A 162 -4.23 5.92 -7.45
N PRO A 163 -3.37 6.93 -7.20
CA PRO A 163 -2.16 7.17 -7.97
C PRO A 163 -0.96 6.37 -7.46
N PHE A 164 -1.13 5.57 -6.43
CA PHE A 164 -0.10 4.72 -5.85
C PHE A 164 -0.56 3.28 -5.76
N ASN A 165 0.37 2.37 -5.89
CA ASN A 165 0.23 1.00 -5.43
C ASN A 165 0.45 0.98 -3.92
N HIS A 166 -0.60 0.87 -3.13
CA HIS A 166 -0.57 1.06 -1.68
C HIS A 166 0.55 0.31 -0.94
N PRO A 167 0.85 -0.99 -1.22
CA PRO A 167 1.92 -1.72 -0.53
C PRO A 167 3.34 -1.24 -0.87
N THR A 168 3.50 -0.36 -1.87
CA THR A 168 4.82 0.14 -2.27
C THR A 168 5.23 1.43 -1.60
N VAL A 169 4.28 2.15 -0.97
CA VAL A 169 4.56 3.52 -0.53
C VAL A 169 5.55 3.62 0.63
N MET A 170 6.40 4.63 0.53
CA MET A 170 7.17 5.21 1.63
C MET A 170 6.77 6.68 1.75
N TYR A 171 6.59 7.18 2.96
CA TYR A 171 6.15 8.55 3.21
C TYR A 171 6.76 9.13 4.48
N LYS A 172 6.77 10.45 4.56
CA LYS A 172 7.09 11.18 5.80
C LYS A 172 5.95 11.02 6.80
N LYS A 173 6.28 10.54 8.01
CA LYS A 173 5.33 10.38 9.13
C LYS A 173 4.64 11.69 9.46
N SER A 174 5.38 12.78 9.50
CA SER A 174 4.86 14.14 9.77
C SER A 174 3.77 14.54 8.79
N MET A 175 3.95 14.28 7.46
CA MET A 175 2.92 14.56 6.45
C MET A 175 1.64 13.78 6.71
N ILE A 176 1.75 12.47 7.00
CA ILE A 176 0.57 11.64 7.27
C ILE A 176 -0.14 12.06 8.56
N GLN A 177 0.61 12.43 9.59
CA GLN A 177 0.04 12.95 10.84
C GLN A 177 -0.67 14.29 10.64
N GLN A 178 -0.09 15.19 9.83
CA GLN A 178 -0.67 16.52 9.54
C GLN A 178 -2.05 16.42 8.86
N ILE A 179 -2.28 15.39 8.05
CA ILE A 179 -3.57 15.15 7.39
C ILE A 179 -4.50 14.24 8.21
N GLY A 180 -4.13 13.84 9.43
CA GLY A 180 -4.94 13.04 10.33
C GLY A 180 -4.90 11.53 10.10
N GLY A 181 -3.94 11.01 9.32
CA GLY A 181 -3.82 9.57 9.04
C GLY A 181 -4.90 9.02 8.14
N TYR A 182 -5.10 7.69 8.17
CA TYR A 182 -6.16 7.00 7.44
C TYR A 182 -7.53 7.31 8.06
N ASP A 183 -8.52 7.64 7.22
CA ASP A 183 -9.92 7.80 7.67
C ASP A 183 -10.60 6.42 7.72
N ALA A 184 -10.75 5.88 8.93
CA ALA A 184 -11.37 4.58 9.16
C ALA A 184 -12.86 4.50 8.80
N SER A 185 -13.53 5.62 8.56
CA SER A 185 -14.91 5.66 8.08
C SER A 185 -15.02 5.31 6.58
N ILE A 186 -13.92 5.43 5.84
CA ILE A 186 -13.83 5.15 4.40
C ILE A 186 -13.32 3.71 4.22
N ILE A 187 -14.23 2.80 3.92
CA ILE A 187 -13.92 1.38 3.76
C ILE A 187 -13.55 1.08 2.30
N ARG A 188 -12.41 0.42 2.08
CA ARG A 188 -11.85 -0.02 0.77
C ARG A 188 -11.34 1.07 -0.18
N LEU A 189 -11.37 2.32 0.22
CA LEU A 189 -10.79 3.46 -0.49
C LEU A 189 -10.02 4.35 0.50
N GLU A 190 -9.63 3.79 1.64
CA GLU A 190 -8.90 4.44 2.72
C GLU A 190 -7.54 4.97 2.25
N ASP A 191 -6.87 4.24 1.36
CA ASP A 191 -5.63 4.65 0.71
C ASP A 191 -5.87 5.81 -0.26
N TYR A 192 -6.89 5.69 -1.11
CA TYR A 192 -7.19 6.73 -2.09
C TYR A 192 -7.62 8.05 -1.42
N ASP A 193 -8.43 7.99 -0.34
CA ASP A 193 -8.75 9.17 0.46
C ASP A 193 -7.49 9.82 1.06
N LEU A 194 -6.58 9.00 1.61
CA LEU A 194 -5.32 9.47 2.18
C LEU A 194 -4.51 10.26 1.15
N TRP A 195 -4.37 9.73 -0.07
CA TRP A 195 -3.60 10.37 -1.13
C TRP A 195 -4.26 11.67 -1.61
N LEU A 196 -5.58 11.70 -1.75
CA LEU A 196 -6.30 12.93 -2.12
C LEU A 196 -6.13 14.02 -1.06
N ARG A 197 -6.18 13.68 0.24
CA ARG A 197 -5.94 14.63 1.32
C ARG A 197 -4.50 15.12 1.35
N ALA A 198 -3.54 14.24 1.14
CA ALA A 198 -2.13 14.61 1.07
C ALA A 198 -1.85 15.57 -0.09
N ILE A 199 -2.32 15.24 -1.30
CA ILE A 199 -2.17 16.09 -2.49
C ILE A 199 -2.86 17.45 -2.30
N ALA A 200 -4.06 17.48 -1.73
CA ALA A 200 -4.79 18.72 -1.43
C ALA A 200 -4.07 19.58 -0.38
N LYS A 201 -3.31 18.96 0.53
CA LYS A 201 -2.48 19.65 1.52
C LYS A 201 -1.15 20.16 0.96
N GLY A 202 -0.82 19.80 -0.28
CA GLY A 202 0.41 20.22 -0.95
C GLY A 202 1.57 19.23 -0.86
N ALA A 203 1.31 17.96 -0.50
CA ALA A 203 2.35 16.94 -0.47
C ALA A 203 3.04 16.79 -1.84
N VAL A 204 4.36 16.75 -1.85
CA VAL A 204 5.17 16.42 -3.02
C VAL A 204 5.22 14.90 -3.17
N CYS A 205 4.83 14.42 -4.34
CA CYS A 205 4.62 13.00 -4.60
C CYS A 205 5.41 12.53 -5.82
N ALA A 206 5.92 11.30 -5.78
CA ALA A 206 6.51 10.62 -6.93
C ALA A 206 6.24 9.10 -6.86
N ASN A 207 6.44 8.41 -7.97
CA ASN A 207 6.62 6.96 -7.98
C ASN A 207 7.92 6.63 -8.71
N LEU A 208 8.63 5.61 -8.24
CA LEU A 208 9.70 4.98 -9.00
C LEU A 208 9.11 4.35 -10.27
N ASP A 209 9.84 4.38 -11.38
CA ASP A 209 9.47 3.61 -12.58
C ASP A 209 9.87 2.14 -12.44
N ASP A 210 10.67 1.83 -11.44
CA ASP A 210 11.08 0.47 -11.10
C ASP A 210 9.94 -0.33 -10.45
N VAL A 211 9.92 -1.65 -10.73
CA VAL A 211 9.13 -2.61 -9.96
C VAL A 211 9.84 -2.86 -8.64
N ILE A 212 9.19 -2.51 -7.54
CA ILE A 212 9.76 -2.61 -6.19
C ILE A 212 9.03 -3.59 -5.28
N LEU A 213 7.97 -4.24 -5.80
CA LEU A 213 7.16 -5.18 -5.04
C LEU A 213 6.54 -6.23 -5.98
N LYS A 214 6.56 -7.49 -5.57
CA LYS A 214 5.75 -8.56 -6.14
C LYS A 214 4.43 -8.62 -5.37
N TYR A 215 3.34 -8.31 -6.07
CA TYR A 215 1.98 -8.23 -5.53
C TYR A 215 1.24 -9.55 -5.73
N ARG A 216 0.73 -10.13 -4.65
CA ARG A 216 -0.04 -11.38 -4.71
C ARG A 216 -1.48 -11.13 -5.11
N SER A 217 -1.80 -11.48 -6.36
CA SER A 217 -3.13 -11.29 -6.93
C SER A 217 -4.00 -12.51 -6.67
N THR A 218 -4.97 -12.39 -5.77
CA THR A 218 -5.93 -13.48 -5.54
C THR A 218 -7.04 -13.47 -6.60
N THR A 219 -7.46 -14.66 -7.05
CA THR A 219 -8.54 -14.82 -8.05
C THR A 219 -9.88 -14.22 -7.63
N ASP A 220 -10.07 -14.02 -6.32
CA ASP A 220 -11.31 -13.47 -5.75
C ASP A 220 -11.34 -11.94 -5.63
N ALA A 221 -10.25 -11.25 -5.96
CA ALA A 221 -10.19 -9.78 -5.87
C ALA A 221 -11.30 -9.09 -6.70
N VAL A 222 -11.60 -9.60 -7.90
CA VAL A 222 -12.68 -9.07 -8.75
C VAL A 222 -14.06 -9.38 -8.14
N LYS A 223 -14.27 -10.58 -7.59
CA LYS A 223 -15.53 -10.94 -6.94
C LYS A 223 -15.80 -10.05 -5.72
N ARG A 224 -14.78 -9.80 -4.90
CA ARG A 224 -14.89 -8.91 -3.72
C ARG A 224 -15.26 -7.47 -4.09
N ARG A 225 -14.84 -6.98 -5.25
CA ARG A 225 -15.17 -5.62 -5.75
C ARG A 225 -16.58 -5.53 -6.31
N LYS A 226 -17.19 -6.62 -6.76
CA LYS A 226 -18.54 -6.69 -7.35
C LYS A 226 -19.66 -6.94 -6.34
N THR A 227 -19.48 -6.61 -5.09
CA THR A 227 -20.56 -6.68 -4.09
C THR A 227 -21.32 -5.36 -4.02
N PHE A 228 -22.61 -5.40 -3.69
CA PHE A 228 -23.44 -4.20 -3.47
C PHE A 228 -22.85 -3.29 -2.39
N ILE A 229 -22.29 -3.89 -1.32
CA ILE A 229 -21.61 -3.16 -0.25
C ILE A 229 -20.41 -2.40 -0.80
N SER A 230 -19.61 -3.04 -1.67
CA SER A 230 -18.47 -2.39 -2.31
C SER A 230 -18.89 -1.23 -3.19
N LEU A 231 -19.93 -1.40 -4.02
CA LEU A 231 -20.50 -0.36 -4.87
C LEU A 231 -20.97 0.84 -4.01
N ARG A 232 -21.76 0.59 -2.97
CA ARG A 232 -22.27 1.63 -2.06
C ARG A 232 -21.13 2.41 -1.39
N ASN A 233 -20.10 1.72 -0.90
CA ASN A 233 -18.94 2.37 -0.27
C ASN A 233 -18.18 3.24 -1.29
N HIS A 234 -17.99 2.75 -2.51
CA HIS A 234 -17.34 3.50 -3.57
C HIS A 234 -18.11 4.77 -3.93
N ILE A 235 -19.43 4.67 -4.11
CA ILE A 235 -20.31 5.82 -4.39
C ILE A 235 -20.21 6.86 -3.26
N ARG A 236 -20.30 6.42 -1.99
CA ARG A 236 -20.21 7.30 -0.82
C ARG A 236 -18.88 8.04 -0.77
N ALA A 237 -17.78 7.31 -0.92
CA ALA A 237 -16.44 7.90 -0.89
C ALA A 237 -16.27 8.93 -2.03
N ARG A 238 -16.68 8.61 -3.27
CA ARG A 238 -16.62 9.54 -4.41
C ARG A 238 -17.41 10.82 -4.19
N ILE A 239 -18.61 10.72 -3.63
CA ILE A 239 -19.42 11.88 -3.27
C ILE A 239 -18.73 12.74 -2.22
N GLN A 240 -18.09 12.11 -1.21
CA GLN A 240 -17.30 12.82 -0.20
C GLN A 240 -16.10 13.55 -0.83
N PHE A 241 -15.37 12.90 -1.76
CA PHE A 241 -14.24 13.52 -2.46
C PHE A 241 -14.67 14.76 -3.26
N TYR A 242 -15.82 14.68 -3.94
CA TYR A 242 -16.38 15.82 -4.63
C TYR A 242 -16.79 16.95 -3.65
N LYS A 243 -17.52 16.62 -2.58
CA LYS A 243 -17.93 17.62 -1.57
C LYS A 243 -16.76 18.32 -0.89
N LYS A 244 -15.64 17.61 -0.71
CA LYS A 244 -14.38 18.16 -0.17
C LYS A 244 -13.54 18.92 -1.21
N GLY A 245 -13.98 18.98 -2.48
CA GLY A 245 -13.29 19.69 -3.56
C GLY A 245 -12.06 18.97 -4.12
N TYR A 246 -11.85 17.69 -3.80
CA TYR A 246 -10.69 16.92 -4.27
C TYR A 246 -10.81 16.51 -5.73
N ILE A 247 -12.03 16.33 -6.22
CA ILE A 247 -12.34 15.95 -7.59
C ILE A 247 -13.44 16.85 -8.18
N SER A 248 -13.46 17.00 -9.50
CA SER A 248 -14.50 17.77 -10.21
C SER A 248 -15.79 16.97 -10.36
N LEU A 249 -16.90 17.63 -10.76
CA LEU A 249 -18.15 16.95 -11.07
C LEU A 249 -18.00 15.95 -12.23
N SER A 250 -17.19 16.28 -13.24
CA SER A 250 -16.90 15.38 -14.36
C SER A 250 -16.10 14.14 -13.91
N ASP A 251 -15.17 14.28 -12.95
CA ASP A 251 -14.43 13.14 -12.40
C ASP A 251 -15.33 12.25 -11.50
N LEU A 252 -16.26 12.88 -10.76
CA LEU A 252 -17.29 12.16 -10.00
C LEU A 252 -18.15 11.31 -10.93
N THR A 253 -18.77 11.94 -11.95
CA THR A 253 -19.66 11.24 -12.90
C THR A 253 -18.95 10.12 -13.65
N TYR A 254 -17.72 10.35 -14.10
CA TYR A 254 -16.87 9.33 -14.71
C TYR A 254 -16.62 8.15 -13.75
N GLY A 255 -16.23 8.44 -12.51
CA GLY A 255 -15.93 7.39 -11.51
C GLY A 255 -17.17 6.58 -11.11
N LEU A 256 -18.34 7.23 -11.02
CA LEU A 256 -19.61 6.54 -10.74
C LEU A 256 -20.04 5.67 -11.93
N ALA A 257 -19.98 6.19 -13.16
CA ALA A 257 -20.35 5.45 -14.36
C ALA A 257 -19.47 4.20 -14.54
N THR A 258 -18.14 4.34 -14.41
CA THR A 258 -17.23 3.21 -14.54
C THR A 258 -17.47 2.14 -13.48
N GLN A 259 -17.76 2.53 -12.24
CA GLN A 259 -18.02 1.58 -11.16
C GLN A 259 -19.36 0.84 -11.34
N ILE A 260 -20.41 1.54 -11.80
CA ILE A 260 -21.72 0.95 -12.10
C ILE A 260 -21.57 -0.05 -13.26
N ILE A 261 -20.88 0.33 -14.35
CA ILE A 261 -20.61 -0.55 -15.49
C ILE A 261 -19.89 -1.82 -15.01
N LEU A 262 -18.79 -1.68 -14.24
CA LEU A 262 -18.04 -2.81 -13.70
C LEU A 262 -18.91 -3.73 -12.82
N PHE A 263 -19.86 -3.17 -12.09
CA PHE A 263 -20.80 -3.94 -11.27
C PHE A 263 -21.79 -4.72 -12.13
N MET A 264 -22.28 -4.15 -13.22
CA MET A 264 -23.32 -4.74 -14.09
C MET A 264 -22.79 -5.80 -15.06
N ILE A 265 -21.57 -5.64 -15.60
CA ILE A 265 -21.02 -6.61 -16.59
C ILE A 265 -20.74 -7.97 -15.94
N PRO A 266 -20.84 -9.11 -16.67
CA PRO A 266 -20.50 -10.41 -16.14
C PRO A 266 -19.05 -10.47 -15.60
N THR A 267 -18.82 -11.29 -14.57
CA THR A 267 -17.50 -11.36 -13.89
C THR A 267 -16.36 -11.73 -14.86
N LYS A 268 -16.64 -12.56 -15.88
CA LYS A 268 -15.64 -12.92 -16.91
C LYS A 268 -15.21 -11.68 -17.71
N LEU A 269 -16.17 -10.85 -18.15
CA LEU A 269 -15.89 -9.60 -18.87
C LEU A 269 -15.25 -8.54 -17.94
N ALA A 270 -15.66 -8.47 -16.67
CA ALA A 270 -15.03 -7.59 -15.69
C ALA A 270 -13.55 -7.95 -15.47
N LYS A 271 -13.20 -9.23 -15.41
CA LYS A 271 -11.80 -9.69 -15.34
C LYS A 271 -11.00 -9.26 -16.56
N PHE A 272 -11.55 -9.42 -17.76
CA PHE A 272 -10.91 -9.00 -19.01
C PHE A 272 -10.71 -7.48 -19.09
N ALA A 273 -11.77 -6.70 -18.80
CA ALA A 273 -11.70 -5.25 -18.77
C ALA A 273 -10.69 -4.73 -17.71
N PHE A 274 -10.65 -5.38 -16.54
CA PHE A 274 -9.70 -5.05 -15.49
C PHE A 274 -8.25 -5.34 -15.93
N LYS A 275 -8.03 -6.50 -16.55
CA LYS A 275 -6.71 -6.87 -17.11
C LYS A 275 -6.22 -5.82 -18.12
N LYS A 276 -7.11 -5.38 -19.03
CA LYS A 276 -6.76 -4.40 -20.08
C LYS A 276 -6.60 -2.97 -19.54
N ALA A 277 -7.32 -2.58 -18.48
CA ALA A 277 -7.33 -1.21 -17.96
C ALA A 277 -6.28 -0.95 -16.86
N VAL A 278 -5.72 -1.99 -16.24
CA VAL A 278 -4.86 -1.89 -15.05
C VAL A 278 -3.52 -2.61 -15.24
N ARG A 279 -3.46 -3.54 -16.17
CA ARG A 279 -2.26 -4.35 -16.47
C ARG A 279 -1.82 -4.06 -17.90
N GLU A 280 -0.57 -3.73 -18.06
CA GLU A 280 0.14 -3.79 -19.33
C GLU A 280 0.86 -5.11 -19.47
#